data_b81698c33d7eacb68b31c5fa3e1c82c7
#
_entry.id   b81698c33d7eacb68b31c5fa3e1c82c7
#
_cell.length_a   1.000
_cell.length_b   1.000
_cell.length_c   1.000
_cell.angle_alpha   90.00
_cell.angle_beta   90.00
_cell.angle_gamma   90.00
#
_symmetry.space_group_name_H-M   'P 1'
#
loop_
_entity.id
_entity.type
_entity.pdbx_description
1 polymer ?
#
loop_
_entity_poly.entity_id
_entity_poly.type
_entity_poly.pdbx_seq_one_letter_code
_entity_poly.pdbx_strand_id
1 'polypeptide(L)'
;SLDNGSGTYFSVRRQGAGVANVYNAIVSGAYLSVEGSDRPKAEVGSSRDGAYTYTATVHNLTDSAKTYSLDTAALVETITELDGVCYVADEVDVTYTGLTGGKLTVAPNGTATFTVTIALTASGKAYLDENFPNGSYVEGFTFLTAEDAGGVSLSVPFLGFYGAWGSLDVFDGDPGETVNMLGTALADIDNSGYGYFLGVDTETGAYDESRLAFAPRRANRQLVARVSLLRNVDHLEEVITDEAGNVVYDTGDLGMLRKTYGAVTMTGIQYTAILYTPGWNGRLMKDGENNVGDWAPDGQWYTYTLRATPNGGEEEQTKSFRFYLDNTQPAIDDVQLYEEDGKVMLTCLASDNFYLKRLRVIDST
;
A
#
# COMPACT_ATOMS: atom_id res chain seq x y z
N SER A 1 6.47 21.81 -15.70
CA SER A 1 6.93 21.26 -14.40
C SER A 1 7.63 22.33 -13.59
N LEU A 2 7.50 22.25 -12.26
CA LEU A 2 8.08 23.25 -11.37
C LEU A 2 9.45 22.75 -10.89
N ASP A 3 10.45 23.61 -10.96
CA ASP A 3 11.69 23.42 -10.27
C ASP A 3 11.45 23.57 -8.76
N ASN A 4 11.92 22.63 -7.94
CA ASN A 4 11.76 22.65 -6.49
C ASN A 4 12.76 23.57 -5.75
N GLY A 5 13.51 24.40 -6.49
CA GLY A 5 14.51 25.32 -5.96
C GLY A 5 15.89 24.69 -5.72
N SER A 6 16.04 23.39 -5.95
CA SER A 6 17.33 22.67 -5.85
C SER A 6 17.93 22.31 -7.22
N GLY A 7 17.35 22.80 -8.31
CA GLY A 7 17.73 22.45 -9.68
C GLY A 7 17.11 21.15 -10.18
N THR A 8 16.19 20.56 -9.41
CA THR A 8 15.44 19.36 -9.78
C THR A 8 13.94 19.65 -9.89
N TYR A 9 13.23 18.81 -10.61
CA TYR A 9 11.77 18.89 -10.69
C TYR A 9 11.12 18.16 -9.53
N PHE A 10 9.91 18.59 -9.15
CA PHE A 10 9.06 17.75 -8.31
C PHE A 10 8.71 16.45 -9.02
N SER A 11 8.51 15.40 -8.25
CA SER A 11 8.12 14.09 -8.76
C SER A 11 6.83 14.15 -9.57
N VAL A 12 6.72 13.34 -10.63
CA VAL A 12 5.50 13.18 -11.44
C VAL A 12 4.33 12.77 -10.55
N ARG A 13 4.57 11.96 -9.53
CA ARG A 13 3.55 11.51 -8.56
C ARG A 13 2.98 12.67 -7.73
N ARG A 14 3.72 13.77 -7.54
CA ARG A 14 3.29 14.96 -6.80
C ARG A 14 2.65 16.03 -7.68
N GLN A 15 3.16 16.24 -8.90
CA GLN A 15 2.72 17.34 -9.76
C GLN A 15 1.98 16.91 -11.04
N GLY A 16 1.93 15.59 -11.34
CA GLY A 16 1.37 15.11 -12.61
C GLY A 16 2.10 15.70 -13.82
N ALA A 17 1.36 16.09 -14.84
CA ALA A 17 1.91 16.73 -16.05
C ALA A 17 2.22 18.22 -15.89
N GLY A 18 1.97 18.80 -14.71
CA GLY A 18 2.16 20.22 -14.43
C GLY A 18 0.88 21.05 -14.47
N VAL A 19 1.03 22.35 -14.47
CA VAL A 19 -0.11 23.31 -14.48
C VAL A 19 -0.64 23.46 -15.90
N ALA A 20 -1.96 23.37 -16.06
CA ALA A 20 -2.62 23.59 -17.35
C ALA A 20 -2.44 25.05 -17.83
N ASN A 21 -2.00 25.20 -19.08
CA ASN A 21 -1.88 26.49 -19.74
C ASN A 21 -2.85 26.54 -20.94
N VAL A 22 -4.00 27.14 -20.71
CA VAL A 22 -5.08 27.21 -21.69
C VAL A 22 -4.67 27.98 -22.96
N TYR A 23 -3.91 29.06 -22.80
CA TYR A 23 -3.42 29.84 -23.95
C TYR A 23 -2.51 28.95 -24.81
N ASN A 24 -1.51 28.31 -24.23
CA ASN A 24 -0.61 27.42 -24.97
C ASN A 24 -1.37 26.25 -25.62
N ALA A 25 -2.38 25.69 -24.95
CA ALA A 25 -3.20 24.63 -25.52
C ALA A 25 -3.95 25.07 -26.80
N ILE A 26 -4.44 26.32 -26.84
CA ILE A 26 -5.13 26.87 -28.00
C ILE A 26 -4.18 27.19 -29.17
N VAL A 27 -3.01 27.79 -28.86
CA VAL A 27 -2.08 28.30 -29.88
C VAL A 27 -1.02 27.28 -30.33
N SER A 28 -0.92 26.13 -29.64
CA SER A 28 0.10 25.11 -29.92
C SER A 28 0.09 24.60 -31.36
N GLY A 29 -1.13 24.37 -31.91
CA GLY A 29 -1.28 23.72 -33.20
C GLY A 29 -0.61 22.34 -33.31
N ALA A 30 -0.20 21.75 -32.18
CA ALA A 30 0.34 20.41 -32.09
C ALA A 30 -0.01 19.76 -30.75
N TYR A 31 -0.10 18.42 -30.72
CA TYR A 31 -0.30 17.65 -29.50
C TYR A 31 0.50 16.35 -29.55
N LEU A 32 0.62 15.71 -28.37
CA LEU A 32 1.28 14.42 -28.20
C LEU A 32 0.28 13.29 -27.94
N SER A 33 0.56 12.13 -28.48
CA SER A 33 -0.01 10.86 -28.05
C SER A 33 1.11 9.89 -27.64
N VAL A 34 0.84 8.99 -26.72
CA VAL A 34 1.77 7.96 -26.26
C VAL A 34 1.19 6.60 -26.63
N GLU A 35 2.01 5.72 -27.20
CA GLU A 35 1.59 4.38 -27.60
C GLU A 35 1.08 3.59 -26.38
N GLY A 36 -0.06 2.92 -26.52
CA GLY A 36 -0.68 2.15 -25.43
C GLY A 36 -1.37 2.99 -24.36
N SER A 37 -1.48 4.33 -24.51
CA SER A 37 -2.14 5.20 -23.54
C SER A 37 -3.20 6.07 -24.20
N ASP A 38 -4.33 6.27 -23.52
CA ASP A 38 -5.39 7.21 -23.89
C ASP A 38 -5.06 8.68 -23.50
N ARG A 39 -3.93 8.89 -22.85
CA ARG A 39 -3.45 10.18 -22.33
C ARG A 39 -1.99 10.42 -22.72
N PRO A 40 -1.54 11.68 -22.80
CA PRO A 40 -0.15 12.01 -23.10
C PRO A 40 0.76 11.80 -21.88
N LYS A 41 0.78 10.57 -21.35
CA LYS A 41 1.65 10.10 -20.26
C LYS A 41 2.18 8.71 -20.61
N ALA A 42 3.39 8.41 -20.17
CA ALA A 42 4.02 7.11 -20.35
C ALA A 42 4.07 6.36 -19.02
N GLU A 43 3.29 5.29 -18.89
CA GLU A 43 3.40 4.31 -17.83
C GLU A 43 4.29 3.17 -18.33
N VAL A 44 5.57 3.17 -17.92
CA VAL A 44 6.57 2.26 -18.49
C VAL A 44 6.73 0.96 -17.70
N GLY A 45 5.87 0.73 -16.71
CA GLY A 45 5.81 -0.51 -15.93
C GLY A 45 6.95 -0.68 -14.94
N SER A 46 7.16 -1.92 -14.51
CA SER A 46 8.24 -2.29 -13.59
C SER A 46 9.36 -3.05 -14.34
N SER A 47 10.60 -2.82 -13.92
CA SER A 47 11.76 -3.48 -14.50
C SER A 47 12.79 -3.77 -13.40
N ARG A 48 13.25 -5.03 -13.31
CA ARG A 48 14.40 -5.42 -12.46
C ARG A 48 15.73 -5.04 -13.12
N ASP A 49 15.73 -4.89 -14.45
CA ASP A 49 16.93 -4.51 -15.20
C ASP A 49 17.16 -3.00 -15.21
N GLY A 50 16.17 -2.22 -14.73
CA GLY A 50 16.25 -0.77 -14.68
C GLY A 50 16.22 -0.11 -16.06
N ALA A 51 15.66 -0.79 -17.08
CA ALA A 51 15.53 -0.27 -18.45
C ALA A 51 14.05 -0.12 -18.81
N TYR A 52 13.72 1.04 -19.39
CA TYR A 52 12.37 1.44 -19.75
C TYR A 52 12.34 2.05 -21.13
N THR A 53 11.28 1.81 -21.86
CA THR A 53 11.12 2.37 -23.20
C THR A 53 9.67 2.76 -23.42
N TYR A 54 9.44 3.91 -24.05
CA TYR A 54 8.15 4.29 -24.55
C TYR A 54 8.25 5.04 -25.88
N THR A 55 7.18 4.96 -26.64
CA THR A 55 7.07 5.62 -27.96
C THR A 55 5.96 6.68 -27.89
N ALA A 56 6.27 7.86 -28.40
CA ALA A 56 5.30 8.95 -28.49
C ALA A 56 5.29 9.55 -29.91
N THR A 57 4.14 10.10 -30.27
CA THR A 57 3.91 10.71 -31.59
C THR A 57 3.46 12.15 -31.42
N VAL A 58 4.14 13.06 -32.11
CA VAL A 58 3.70 14.45 -32.25
C VAL A 58 2.78 14.55 -33.49
N HIS A 59 1.64 15.14 -33.30
CA HIS A 59 0.66 15.45 -34.34
C HIS A 59 0.67 16.96 -34.60
N ASN A 60 1.01 17.36 -35.81
CA ASN A 60 1.01 18.75 -36.25
C ASN A 60 -0.27 19.09 -37.00
N LEU A 61 -1.02 20.04 -36.47
CA LEU A 61 -2.30 20.49 -37.03
C LEU A 61 -2.18 21.74 -37.89
N THR A 62 -0.95 22.17 -38.20
CA THR A 62 -0.70 23.42 -38.94
C THR A 62 -0.14 23.16 -40.34
N ASP A 63 -0.24 24.14 -41.21
CA ASP A 63 0.27 24.09 -42.57
C ASP A 63 1.78 24.34 -42.69
N SER A 64 2.48 24.49 -41.58
CA SER A 64 3.93 24.64 -41.53
C SER A 64 4.59 23.53 -40.76
N ALA A 65 5.79 23.14 -41.14
CA ALA A 65 6.57 22.15 -40.40
C ALA A 65 6.92 22.67 -38.98
N LYS A 66 6.97 21.77 -38.03
CA LYS A 66 7.41 22.04 -36.64
C LYS A 66 8.65 21.25 -36.31
N THR A 67 9.59 21.87 -35.61
CA THR A 67 10.81 21.20 -35.19
C THR A 67 11.02 21.33 -33.69
N TYR A 68 11.41 20.23 -33.03
CA TYR A 68 11.63 20.14 -31.61
C TYR A 68 13.01 19.55 -31.31
N SER A 69 13.69 20.12 -30.31
CA SER A 69 14.78 19.44 -29.60
C SER A 69 14.21 18.67 -28.41
N LEU A 70 14.78 17.50 -28.11
CA LEU A 70 14.35 16.64 -27.02
C LEU A 70 15.37 16.66 -25.90
N ASP A 71 14.87 16.73 -24.66
CA ASP A 71 15.63 16.57 -23.44
C ASP A 71 14.77 15.81 -22.41
N THR A 72 15.40 14.98 -21.57
CA THR A 72 14.67 14.20 -20.55
C THR A 72 15.30 14.41 -19.18
N ALA A 73 14.51 14.92 -18.26
CA ALA A 73 14.83 14.94 -16.85
C ALA A 73 14.32 13.64 -16.21
N ALA A 74 15.23 12.69 -16.02
CA ALA A 74 14.92 11.46 -15.27
C ALA A 74 15.19 11.67 -13.79
N LEU A 75 14.27 11.22 -12.93
CA LEU A 75 14.30 11.41 -11.50
C LEU A 75 14.29 10.06 -10.80
N VAL A 76 15.13 9.90 -9.80
CA VAL A 76 15.09 8.78 -8.85
C VAL A 76 15.03 9.31 -7.43
N GLU A 77 14.50 8.52 -6.50
CA GLU A 77 14.45 8.91 -5.09
C GLU A 77 15.84 8.84 -4.47
N THR A 78 16.13 9.77 -3.58
CA THR A 78 17.30 9.77 -2.73
C THR A 78 16.90 9.80 -1.27
N ILE A 79 17.68 9.17 -0.41
CA ILE A 79 17.50 9.26 1.04
C ILE A 79 18.10 10.60 1.49
N THR A 80 17.27 11.44 2.09
CA THR A 80 17.67 12.68 2.78
C THR A 80 17.20 12.63 4.22
N GLU A 81 17.80 13.45 5.09
CA GLU A 81 17.44 13.52 6.51
C GLU A 81 15.98 13.99 6.75
N LEU A 82 15.33 14.57 5.75
CA LEU A 82 14.03 15.23 5.93
C LEU A 82 12.86 14.65 5.13
N ASP A 83 13.10 14.01 3.99
CA ASP A 83 12.06 13.35 3.15
C ASP A 83 12.71 12.81 1.88
N GLY A 84 12.15 11.76 1.25
CA GLY A 84 12.59 11.31 -0.06
C GLY A 84 12.48 12.45 -1.08
N VAL A 85 13.60 12.93 -1.59
CA VAL A 85 13.67 13.96 -2.62
C VAL A 85 13.93 13.31 -3.96
N CYS A 86 13.11 13.65 -4.97
CA CYS A 86 13.39 13.27 -6.34
C CYS A 86 14.43 14.23 -6.93
N TYR A 87 15.41 13.70 -7.63
CA TYR A 87 16.46 14.49 -8.27
C TYR A 87 16.78 13.97 -9.67
N VAL A 88 17.36 14.82 -10.52
CA VAL A 88 17.94 14.40 -11.79
C VAL A 88 19.22 13.63 -11.46
N ALA A 89 19.30 12.39 -11.89
CA ALA A 89 20.40 11.50 -11.55
C ALA A 89 21.37 11.39 -12.71
N ASP A 90 22.67 11.57 -12.42
CA ASP A 90 23.76 11.18 -13.32
C ASP A 90 23.82 9.64 -13.50
N GLU A 91 23.01 8.92 -12.72
CA GLU A 91 22.83 7.47 -12.71
C GLU A 91 21.80 6.97 -13.73
N VAL A 92 21.32 7.82 -14.63
CA VAL A 92 20.32 7.46 -15.65
C VAL A 92 20.79 7.87 -17.03
N ASP A 93 20.98 6.89 -17.90
CA ASP A 93 21.25 7.12 -19.32
C ASP A 93 19.94 7.26 -20.09
N VAL A 94 19.85 8.27 -20.96
CA VAL A 94 18.70 8.49 -21.83
C VAL A 94 19.13 8.50 -23.28
N THR A 95 18.43 7.73 -24.11
CA THR A 95 18.68 7.71 -25.56
C THR A 95 17.38 7.87 -26.32
N TYR A 96 17.50 8.41 -27.55
CA TYR A 96 16.36 8.67 -28.41
C TYR A 96 16.55 8.02 -29.78
N THR A 97 15.46 7.52 -30.36
CA THR A 97 15.38 7.14 -31.76
C THR A 97 14.24 7.89 -32.46
N GLY A 98 14.23 7.91 -33.79
CA GLY A 98 13.26 8.68 -34.58
C GLY A 98 13.67 10.15 -34.83
N LEU A 99 14.87 10.56 -34.40
CA LEU A 99 15.40 11.91 -34.59
C LEU A 99 16.32 11.97 -35.82
N THR A 100 16.32 13.11 -36.47
CA THR A 100 17.28 13.43 -37.54
C THR A 100 18.15 14.63 -37.10
N GLY A 101 19.46 14.40 -37.03
CA GLY A 101 20.38 15.43 -36.53
C GLY A 101 20.10 15.89 -35.10
N GLY A 102 19.56 14.97 -34.23
CA GLY A 102 19.20 15.26 -32.83
C GLY A 102 17.87 16.00 -32.69
N LYS A 103 17.07 16.17 -33.74
CA LYS A 103 15.81 16.90 -33.73
C LYS A 103 14.66 16.07 -34.30
N LEU A 104 13.46 16.33 -33.81
CA LEU A 104 12.22 15.79 -34.33
C LEU A 104 11.55 16.83 -35.24
N THR A 105 11.46 16.55 -36.53
CA THR A 105 10.76 17.42 -37.49
C THR A 105 9.44 16.77 -37.90
N VAL A 106 8.35 17.52 -37.75
CA VAL A 106 6.98 17.09 -38.06
C VAL A 106 6.50 17.88 -39.28
N ALA A 107 6.18 17.18 -40.35
CA ALA A 107 5.66 17.81 -41.59
C ALA A 107 4.34 18.57 -41.36
N PRO A 108 3.99 19.54 -42.21
CA PRO A 108 2.69 20.18 -42.16
C PRO A 108 1.55 19.15 -42.20
N ASN A 109 0.56 19.32 -41.32
CA ASN A 109 -0.59 18.42 -41.17
C ASN A 109 -0.21 16.91 -41.05
N GLY A 110 1.00 16.66 -40.54
CA GLY A 110 1.59 15.33 -40.45
C GLY A 110 1.87 14.89 -39.02
N THR A 111 2.55 13.75 -38.92
CA THR A 111 2.97 13.17 -37.65
C THR A 111 4.44 12.78 -37.66
N ALA A 112 5.08 12.77 -36.51
CA ALA A 112 6.42 12.20 -36.32
C ALA A 112 6.50 11.45 -35.00
N THR A 113 7.09 10.28 -35.04
CA THR A 113 7.20 9.38 -33.88
C THR A 113 8.66 9.35 -33.41
N PHE A 114 8.82 9.32 -32.10
CA PHE A 114 10.11 9.12 -31.44
C PHE A 114 9.98 8.10 -30.32
N THR A 115 11.08 7.45 -30.00
CA THR A 115 11.16 6.52 -28.88
C THR A 115 12.21 7.02 -27.90
N VAL A 116 11.88 6.96 -26.62
CA VAL A 116 12.76 7.28 -25.49
C VAL A 116 13.10 5.99 -24.79
N THR A 117 14.39 5.73 -24.62
CA THR A 117 14.89 4.65 -23.77
C THR A 117 15.61 5.26 -22.57
N ILE A 118 15.23 4.83 -21.38
CA ILE A 118 15.74 5.27 -20.09
C ILE A 118 16.37 4.05 -19.44
N ALA A 119 17.63 4.11 -19.04
CA ALA A 119 18.34 3.00 -18.43
C ALA A 119 19.12 3.48 -17.19
N LEU A 120 18.91 2.82 -16.06
CA LEU A 120 19.74 3.03 -14.88
C LEU A 120 21.17 2.55 -15.15
N THR A 121 22.15 3.36 -14.79
CA THR A 121 23.56 2.96 -14.81
C THR A 121 23.84 1.86 -13.77
N ALA A 122 25.02 1.25 -13.84
CA ALA A 122 25.42 0.27 -12.83
C ALA A 122 25.52 0.89 -11.42
N SER A 123 25.98 2.14 -11.31
CA SER A 123 26.04 2.88 -10.03
C SER A 123 24.64 3.24 -9.54
N GLY A 124 23.73 3.67 -10.42
CA GLY A 124 22.35 3.96 -10.08
C GLY A 124 21.61 2.73 -9.54
N LYS A 125 21.79 1.57 -10.18
CA LYS A 125 21.24 0.30 -9.66
C LYS A 125 21.80 -0.04 -8.29
N ALA A 126 23.10 0.00 -8.11
CA ALA A 126 23.74 -0.31 -6.83
C ALA A 126 23.24 0.60 -5.70
N TYR A 127 23.07 1.91 -5.98
CA TYR A 127 22.51 2.85 -5.03
C TYR A 127 21.06 2.50 -4.65
N LEU A 128 20.21 2.18 -5.63
CA LEU A 128 18.82 1.85 -5.39
C LEU A 128 18.68 0.49 -4.67
N ASP A 129 19.48 -0.50 -5.03
CA ASP A 129 19.48 -1.82 -4.37
C ASP A 129 19.89 -1.72 -2.89
N GLU A 130 20.85 -0.85 -2.57
CA GLU A 130 21.32 -0.63 -1.19
C GLU A 130 20.29 0.13 -0.34
N ASN A 131 19.68 1.19 -0.90
CA ASN A 131 18.88 2.14 -0.14
C ASN A 131 17.38 1.90 -0.25
N PHE A 132 16.92 1.18 -1.28
CA PHE A 132 15.50 0.90 -1.56
C PHE A 132 15.26 -0.58 -1.85
N PRO A 133 15.44 -1.47 -0.87
CA PRO A 133 15.33 -2.93 -1.08
C PRO A 133 13.94 -3.37 -1.57
N ASN A 134 12.92 -2.55 -1.32
CA ASN A 134 11.56 -2.76 -1.81
C ASN A 134 11.29 -2.08 -3.17
N GLY A 135 12.35 -1.67 -3.87
CA GLY A 135 12.26 -0.96 -5.14
C GLY A 135 11.99 0.54 -4.99
N SER A 136 12.15 1.27 -6.09
CA SER A 136 11.98 2.72 -6.15
C SER A 136 11.35 3.14 -7.46
N TYR A 137 10.75 4.32 -7.48
CA TYR A 137 10.21 4.88 -8.71
C TYR A 137 11.34 5.48 -9.56
N VAL A 138 11.22 5.27 -10.88
CA VAL A 138 11.99 5.96 -11.92
C VAL A 138 11.01 6.77 -12.73
N GLU A 139 11.08 8.08 -12.63
CA GLU A 139 10.04 8.97 -13.15
C GLU A 139 10.66 10.23 -13.75
N GLY A 140 9.88 11.01 -14.45
CA GLY A 140 10.38 12.26 -14.99
C GLY A 140 9.57 12.82 -16.14
N PHE A 141 10.24 13.63 -16.94
CA PHE A 141 9.61 14.35 -18.03
C PHE A 141 10.53 14.35 -19.25
N THR A 142 9.99 14.01 -20.41
CA THR A 142 10.62 14.32 -21.68
C THR A 142 10.04 15.62 -22.22
N PHE A 143 10.88 16.60 -22.39
CA PHE A 143 10.56 17.90 -22.95
C PHE A 143 10.84 17.93 -24.44
N LEU A 144 9.93 18.47 -25.19
CA LEU A 144 10.08 18.79 -26.61
C LEU A 144 10.07 20.31 -26.73
N THR A 145 11.24 20.89 -26.79
CA THR A 145 11.40 22.35 -26.90
C THR A 145 11.22 22.77 -28.36
N ALA A 146 10.24 23.62 -28.60
CA ALA A 146 10.00 24.14 -29.94
C ALA A 146 11.16 25.02 -30.40
N GLU A 147 11.67 24.79 -31.61
CA GLU A 147 12.72 25.56 -32.22
C GLU A 147 12.23 26.76 -33.01
N ASP A 148 10.95 26.76 -33.36
CA ASP A 148 10.32 27.84 -34.11
C ASP A 148 10.04 29.05 -33.23
N ALA A 149 10.24 30.24 -33.72
CA ALA A 149 9.97 31.48 -32.99
C ALA A 149 8.45 31.57 -32.64
N GLY A 150 8.15 31.59 -31.34
CA GLY A 150 6.80 31.58 -30.85
C GLY A 150 6.14 30.20 -30.80
N GLY A 151 6.89 29.13 -31.11
CA GLY A 151 6.42 27.76 -30.99
C GLY A 151 6.13 27.36 -29.54
N VAL A 152 5.14 26.51 -29.33
CA VAL A 152 4.79 25.97 -28.02
C VAL A 152 5.52 24.65 -27.79
N SER A 153 6.29 24.59 -26.72
CA SER A 153 6.96 23.35 -26.27
C SER A 153 5.96 22.38 -25.67
N LEU A 154 6.24 21.08 -25.81
CA LEU A 154 5.40 19.98 -25.33
C LEU A 154 6.19 19.17 -24.28
N SER A 155 5.49 18.38 -23.49
CA SER A 155 6.13 17.45 -22.56
C SER A 155 5.34 16.18 -22.34
N VAL A 156 6.05 15.08 -22.05
CA VAL A 156 5.48 13.79 -21.68
C VAL A 156 6.01 13.44 -20.30
N PRO A 157 5.17 13.34 -19.26
CA PRO A 157 5.56 12.72 -18.00
C PRO A 157 5.67 11.20 -18.19
N PHE A 158 6.66 10.58 -17.55
CA PHE A 158 6.78 9.13 -17.49
C PHE A 158 6.91 8.65 -16.06
N LEU A 159 6.44 7.43 -15.82
CA LEU A 159 6.52 6.77 -14.52
C LEU A 159 6.82 5.28 -14.72
N GLY A 160 7.91 4.84 -14.10
CA GLY A 160 8.33 3.45 -14.01
C GLY A 160 8.66 3.05 -12.59
N PHE A 161 8.90 1.78 -12.38
CA PHE A 161 9.30 1.24 -11.09
C PHE A 161 10.51 0.31 -11.25
N TYR A 162 11.60 0.61 -10.53
CA TYR A 162 12.75 -0.26 -10.43
C TYR A 162 12.51 -1.31 -9.34
N GLY A 163 12.42 -2.56 -9.74
CA GLY A 163 12.06 -3.68 -8.87
C GLY A 163 10.95 -4.54 -9.48
N ALA A 164 10.38 -5.43 -8.68
CA ALA A 164 9.25 -6.26 -9.06
C ALA A 164 7.99 -5.81 -8.31
N TRP A 165 7.19 -4.98 -8.95
CA TRP A 165 6.00 -4.40 -8.32
C TRP A 165 5.07 -5.45 -7.69
N GLY A 166 4.78 -6.54 -8.39
CA GLY A 166 3.85 -7.58 -7.94
C GLY A 166 4.38 -8.49 -6.84
N SER A 167 5.71 -8.53 -6.59
CA SER A 167 6.31 -9.40 -5.59
C SER A 167 6.53 -8.74 -4.22
N LEU A 168 6.20 -7.46 -4.09
CA LEU A 168 6.39 -6.74 -2.84
C LEU A 168 5.17 -6.92 -1.93
N ASP A 169 5.41 -6.99 -0.61
CA ASP A 169 4.38 -7.24 0.38
C ASP A 169 3.22 -6.25 0.28
N VAL A 170 2.01 -6.79 0.27
CA VAL A 170 0.77 -6.04 0.29
C VAL A 170 0.39 -5.69 1.72
N PHE A 171 0.50 -6.66 2.63
CA PHE A 171 0.12 -6.51 4.02
C PHE A 171 1.28 -6.01 4.87
N ASP A 172 1.01 -5.08 5.75
CA ASP A 172 1.94 -4.67 6.79
C ASP A 172 2.18 -5.82 7.77
N GLY A 173 3.32 -5.80 8.45
CA GLY A 173 3.71 -6.77 9.46
C GLY A 173 2.73 -6.86 10.63
N ASP A 174 3.04 -7.73 11.58
CA ASP A 174 2.27 -7.87 12.81
C ASP A 174 2.47 -6.66 13.74
N PRO A 175 1.60 -6.45 14.73
CA PRO A 175 1.82 -5.39 15.71
C PRO A 175 3.19 -5.52 16.37
N GLY A 176 4.01 -4.48 16.25
CA GLY A 176 5.40 -4.47 16.76
C GLY A 176 6.47 -4.75 15.69
N GLU A 177 6.10 -5.35 14.55
CA GLU A 177 6.98 -5.61 13.41
C GLU A 177 6.47 -4.91 12.15
N THR A 178 6.06 -3.66 12.30
CA THR A 178 5.37 -2.90 11.26
C THR A 178 6.32 -2.08 10.40
N VAL A 179 6.00 -1.94 9.13
CA VAL A 179 6.67 -1.01 8.22
C VAL A 179 6.08 0.41 8.36
N ASN A 180 4.77 0.52 8.55
CA ASN A 180 4.09 1.83 8.62
C ASN A 180 3.49 2.15 10.01
N MET A 181 3.97 1.52 11.07
CA MET A 181 3.59 1.73 12.48
C MET A 181 2.24 1.16 12.90
N LEU A 182 1.41 0.63 11.99
CA LEU A 182 0.07 0.14 12.35
C LEU A 182 -0.01 -1.38 12.45
N GLY A 183 0.57 -2.08 11.50
CA GLY A 183 0.46 -3.53 11.37
C GLY A 183 -0.94 -4.00 10.95
N THR A 184 -1.00 -5.22 10.47
CA THR A 184 -2.24 -5.95 10.18
C THR A 184 -2.51 -6.92 11.32
N ALA A 185 -3.67 -6.83 11.95
CA ALA A 185 -3.98 -7.60 13.16
C ALA A 185 -5.48 -7.92 13.27
N LEU A 186 -5.81 -8.98 13.98
CA LEU A 186 -7.18 -9.24 14.38
C LEU A 186 -7.58 -8.38 15.58
N ALA A 187 -8.83 -7.94 15.58
CA ALA A 187 -9.42 -7.21 16.68
C ALA A 187 -10.81 -7.78 17.02
N ASP A 188 -11.10 -7.78 18.31
CA ASP A 188 -12.42 -8.07 18.86
C ASP A 188 -13.09 -6.74 19.16
N ILE A 189 -14.15 -6.40 18.41
CA ILE A 189 -14.86 -5.12 18.52
C ILE A 189 -16.32 -5.33 18.94
N ASP A 190 -16.89 -4.35 19.63
CA ASP A 190 -18.32 -4.27 19.91
C ASP A 190 -19.09 -3.45 18.86
N ASN A 191 -20.40 -3.37 18.98
CA ASN A 191 -21.26 -2.62 18.06
C ASN A 191 -20.98 -1.11 18.03
N SER A 192 -20.23 -0.58 18.97
CA SER A 192 -19.79 0.83 18.99
C SER A 192 -18.44 1.03 18.26
N GLY A 193 -17.83 -0.06 17.80
CA GLY A 193 -16.50 -0.06 17.19
C GLY A 193 -15.36 0.01 18.21
N TYR A 194 -15.69 -0.09 19.52
CA TYR A 194 -14.68 -0.15 20.56
C TYR A 194 -14.23 -1.59 20.79
N GLY A 195 -12.91 -1.80 20.82
CA GLY A 195 -12.38 -3.14 20.98
C GLY A 195 -10.89 -3.21 21.28
N TYR A 196 -10.38 -4.44 21.23
CA TYR A 196 -9.00 -4.75 21.57
C TYR A 196 -8.37 -5.56 20.45
N PHE A 197 -7.10 -5.29 20.17
CA PHE A 197 -6.32 -6.18 19.31
C PHE A 197 -6.06 -7.49 20.04
N LEU A 198 -6.33 -8.59 19.35
CA LEU A 198 -6.04 -9.92 19.86
C LEU A 198 -4.52 -10.12 19.91
N GLY A 199 -4.04 -10.90 20.86
CA GLY A 199 -2.62 -11.18 21.05
C GLY A 199 -1.79 -10.01 21.62
N VAL A 200 -2.35 -8.79 21.73
CA VAL A 200 -1.63 -7.63 22.27
C VAL A 200 -1.79 -7.54 23.80
N ASP A 201 -0.69 -7.55 24.51
CA ASP A 201 -0.67 -7.22 25.93
C ASP A 201 -0.87 -5.71 26.12
N THR A 202 -1.93 -5.33 26.81
CA THR A 202 -2.32 -3.91 26.96
C THR A 202 -1.42 -3.12 27.91
N GLU A 203 -0.56 -3.78 28.68
CA GLU A 203 0.36 -3.13 29.62
C GLU A 203 1.73 -2.91 28.99
N THR A 204 2.22 -3.91 28.26
CA THR A 204 3.55 -3.89 27.63
C THR A 204 3.52 -3.50 26.15
N GLY A 205 2.37 -3.64 25.48
CA GLY A 205 2.24 -3.49 24.04
C GLY A 205 2.80 -4.67 23.24
N ALA A 206 3.30 -5.71 23.92
CA ALA A 206 3.86 -6.88 23.25
C ALA A 206 2.76 -7.67 22.52
N TYR A 207 3.06 -8.11 21.32
CA TYR A 207 2.19 -8.99 20.52
C TYR A 207 2.66 -10.44 20.62
N ASP A 208 1.72 -11.34 20.78
CA ASP A 208 1.95 -12.77 20.87
C ASP A 208 0.86 -13.51 20.08
N GLU A 209 1.21 -14.00 18.90
CA GLU A 209 0.29 -14.69 18.00
C GLU A 209 -0.29 -15.96 18.63
N SER A 210 0.42 -16.61 19.55
CA SER A 210 -0.07 -17.81 20.24
C SER A 210 -1.27 -17.55 21.16
N ARG A 211 -1.60 -16.27 21.40
CA ARG A 211 -2.66 -15.82 22.33
C ARG A 211 -3.87 -15.23 21.62
N LEU A 212 -4.04 -15.50 20.34
CA LEU A 212 -5.23 -15.06 19.60
C LEU A 212 -6.44 -15.90 20.03
N ALA A 213 -7.37 -15.29 20.76
CA ALA A 213 -8.62 -15.91 21.17
C ALA A 213 -9.80 -14.96 20.97
N PHE A 214 -10.94 -15.51 20.55
CA PHE A 214 -12.17 -14.76 20.31
C PHE A 214 -13.36 -15.38 21.03
N ALA A 215 -14.14 -14.56 21.73
CA ALA A 215 -15.31 -14.95 22.53
C ALA A 215 -16.60 -14.32 21.98
N PRO A 216 -17.18 -14.81 20.88
CA PRO A 216 -18.31 -14.16 20.20
C PRO A 216 -19.59 -14.07 21.02
N ARG A 217 -19.82 -15.00 21.95
CA ARG A 217 -21.04 -15.01 22.77
C ARG A 217 -21.09 -13.96 23.87
N ARG A 218 -19.99 -13.19 24.03
CA ARG A 218 -19.94 -12.04 24.94
C ARG A 218 -20.43 -10.78 24.21
N ALA A 219 -21.55 -10.22 24.66
CA ALA A 219 -22.01 -8.86 24.40
C ALA A 219 -21.83 -8.34 22.94
N ASN A 220 -22.41 -9.05 21.94
CA ASN A 220 -22.39 -8.60 20.54
C ASN A 220 -20.99 -8.25 20.00
N ARG A 221 -20.03 -9.11 20.24
CA ARG A 221 -18.65 -8.97 19.74
C ARG A 221 -18.54 -9.46 18.30
N GLN A 222 -17.64 -8.85 17.57
CA GLN A 222 -17.29 -9.21 16.20
C GLN A 222 -15.77 -9.30 16.06
N LEU A 223 -15.33 -10.36 15.40
CA LEU A 223 -13.95 -10.49 14.98
C LEU A 223 -13.78 -9.78 13.64
N VAL A 224 -12.87 -8.84 13.59
CA VAL A 224 -12.53 -8.08 12.39
C VAL A 224 -11.02 -8.09 12.18
N ALA A 225 -10.56 -7.92 10.93
CA ALA A 225 -9.19 -7.55 10.71
C ALA A 225 -9.06 -6.02 10.64
N ARG A 226 -8.07 -5.48 11.33
CA ARG A 226 -7.53 -4.17 11.01
C ARG A 226 -6.47 -4.38 9.95
N VAL A 227 -6.76 -3.97 8.73
CA VAL A 227 -5.88 -4.18 7.59
C VAL A 227 -5.05 -2.92 7.35
N SER A 228 -3.74 -3.07 7.43
CA SER A 228 -2.76 -2.07 7.03
C SER A 228 -2.11 -2.51 5.72
N LEU A 229 -2.41 -1.79 4.65
CA LEU A 229 -1.92 -2.09 3.30
C LEU A 229 -0.69 -1.24 2.98
N LEU A 230 0.39 -1.88 2.57
CA LEU A 230 1.60 -1.21 2.07
C LEU A 230 1.46 -0.74 0.62
N ARG A 231 0.45 -1.28 -0.10
CA ARG A 231 0.16 -1.01 -1.51
C ARG A 231 -1.33 -0.93 -1.75
N ASN A 232 -1.73 -0.27 -2.85
CA ASN A 232 -3.09 -0.40 -3.35
C ASN A 232 -3.33 -1.84 -3.81
N VAL A 233 -4.54 -2.33 -3.58
CA VAL A 233 -4.99 -3.64 -4.06
C VAL A 233 -6.19 -3.48 -4.98
N ASP A 234 -6.31 -4.35 -5.97
CA ASP A 234 -7.49 -4.42 -6.83
C ASP A 234 -8.60 -5.25 -6.19
N HIS A 235 -8.21 -6.26 -5.39
CA HIS A 235 -9.12 -7.16 -4.69
C HIS A 235 -8.61 -7.40 -3.27
N LEU A 236 -9.53 -7.40 -2.32
CA LEU A 236 -9.34 -7.90 -0.97
C LEU A 236 -10.52 -8.82 -0.62
N GLU A 237 -10.23 -9.99 -0.08
CA GLU A 237 -11.20 -10.97 0.41
C GLU A 237 -10.79 -11.45 1.79
N GLU A 238 -11.78 -11.81 2.60
CA GLU A 238 -11.58 -12.43 3.91
C GLU A 238 -12.29 -13.75 3.98
N VAL A 239 -11.59 -14.76 4.42
CA VAL A 239 -12.13 -16.10 4.61
C VAL A 239 -11.75 -16.62 5.98
N ILE A 240 -12.72 -17.18 6.71
CA ILE A 240 -12.46 -17.94 7.94
C ILE A 240 -12.76 -19.41 7.67
N THR A 241 -11.82 -20.28 8.04
CA THR A 241 -11.98 -21.72 7.92
C THR A 241 -11.85 -22.40 9.28
N ASP A 242 -12.54 -23.55 9.44
CA ASP A 242 -12.31 -24.46 10.56
C ASP A 242 -11.02 -25.29 10.35
N GLU A 243 -10.67 -26.14 11.33
CA GLU A 243 -9.49 -27.02 11.24
C GLU A 243 -9.56 -28.08 10.12
N ALA A 244 -10.76 -28.39 9.63
CA ALA A 244 -10.95 -29.28 8.50
C ALA A 244 -10.86 -28.56 7.15
N GLY A 245 -10.69 -27.23 7.15
CA GLY A 245 -10.63 -26.40 5.96
C GLY A 245 -12.01 -25.99 5.39
N ASN A 246 -13.11 -26.26 6.12
CA ASN A 246 -14.42 -25.79 5.67
C ASN A 246 -14.54 -24.28 5.89
N VAL A 247 -15.06 -23.57 4.89
CA VAL A 247 -15.34 -22.14 4.99
C VAL A 247 -16.52 -21.91 5.90
N VAL A 248 -16.33 -21.11 6.95
CA VAL A 248 -17.37 -20.75 7.93
C VAL A 248 -17.79 -19.27 7.80
N TYR A 249 -16.98 -18.47 7.13
CA TYR A 249 -17.23 -17.07 6.83
C TYR A 249 -16.44 -16.65 5.58
N ASP A 250 -17.05 -15.84 4.71
CA ASP A 250 -16.45 -15.37 3.46
C ASP A 250 -17.09 -14.05 3.07
N THR A 251 -16.30 -12.98 2.97
CA THR A 251 -16.82 -11.66 2.55
C THR A 251 -17.06 -11.57 1.06
N GLY A 252 -16.51 -12.48 0.28
CA GLY A 252 -16.29 -12.23 -1.14
C GLY A 252 -15.36 -11.05 -1.37
N ASP A 253 -15.26 -10.61 -2.61
CA ASP A 253 -14.39 -9.50 -3.01
C ASP A 253 -14.90 -8.15 -2.48
N LEU A 254 -14.09 -7.50 -1.64
CA LEU A 254 -14.34 -6.16 -1.12
C LEU A 254 -13.93 -5.03 -2.11
N GLY A 255 -13.38 -5.41 -3.26
CA GLY A 255 -12.97 -4.49 -4.33
C GLY A 255 -11.65 -3.77 -4.09
N MET A 256 -11.42 -2.73 -4.88
CA MET A 256 -10.19 -1.95 -4.87
C MET A 256 -10.05 -1.13 -3.58
N LEU A 257 -8.90 -1.27 -2.92
CA LEU A 257 -8.55 -0.53 -1.72
C LEU A 257 -7.20 0.20 -1.87
N ARG A 258 -7.11 1.34 -1.20
CA ARG A 258 -5.88 2.14 -1.20
C ARG A 258 -4.95 1.70 -0.08
N LYS A 259 -3.64 1.88 -0.31
CA LYS A 259 -2.63 1.68 0.73
C LYS A 259 -2.90 2.57 1.95
N THR A 260 -2.58 2.05 3.10
CA THR A 260 -2.60 2.80 4.36
C THR A 260 -1.43 3.79 4.40
N TYR A 261 -1.68 5.01 4.82
CA TYR A 261 -0.61 5.99 5.05
C TYR A 261 -0.97 6.92 6.22
N GLY A 262 0.05 7.43 6.88
CA GLY A 262 -0.08 8.42 7.94
C GLY A 262 0.21 9.83 7.41
N ALA A 263 -0.62 10.79 7.81
CA ALA A 263 -0.37 12.21 7.57
C ALA A 263 -0.09 12.90 8.91
N VAL A 264 1.00 13.64 9.00
CA VAL A 264 1.30 14.47 10.17
C VAL A 264 0.38 15.70 10.14
N THR A 265 -0.40 15.86 11.18
CA THR A 265 -1.30 17.01 11.37
C THR A 265 -0.90 17.79 12.62
N MET A 266 -1.51 18.97 12.84
CA MET A 266 -1.28 19.76 14.06
C MET A 266 -1.72 19.04 15.36
N THR A 267 -2.56 18.02 15.25
CA THR A 267 -3.07 17.21 16.37
C THR A 267 -2.41 15.83 16.50
N GLY A 268 -1.42 15.52 15.66
CA GLY A 268 -0.71 14.24 15.64
C GLY A 268 -0.77 13.56 14.27
N ILE A 269 -0.47 12.26 14.25
CA ILE A 269 -0.53 11.47 13.03
C ILE A 269 -1.96 10.98 12.82
N GLN A 270 -2.55 11.33 11.68
CA GLN A 270 -3.81 10.75 11.21
C GLN A 270 -3.51 9.70 10.14
N TYR A 271 -4.02 8.50 10.37
CA TYR A 271 -3.93 7.42 9.39
C TYR A 271 -5.15 7.45 8.47
N THR A 272 -4.91 7.24 7.19
CA THR A 272 -5.95 7.15 6.16
C THR A 272 -5.98 5.75 5.58
N ALA A 273 -7.16 5.34 5.11
CA ALA A 273 -7.39 4.02 4.55
C ALA A 273 -7.05 2.85 5.50
N ILE A 274 -7.27 3.03 6.82
CA ILE A 274 -7.36 1.90 7.73
C ILE A 274 -8.70 1.23 7.46
N LEU A 275 -8.65 -0.03 7.10
CA LEU A 275 -9.84 -0.83 6.92
C LEU A 275 -10.06 -1.69 8.16
N TYR A 276 -11.23 -1.53 8.75
CA TYR A 276 -11.82 -2.60 9.58
C TYR A 276 -12.77 -3.35 8.67
N THR A 277 -12.51 -4.62 8.55
CA THR A 277 -13.28 -5.48 7.66
C THR A 277 -14.69 -5.77 8.19
N PRO A 278 -15.61 -6.27 7.38
CA PRO A 278 -16.89 -6.77 7.87
C PRO A 278 -16.68 -7.85 8.95
N GLY A 279 -17.36 -7.71 10.07
CA GLY A 279 -17.09 -8.55 11.24
C GLY A 279 -17.75 -9.93 11.19
N TRP A 280 -17.02 -10.95 11.64
CA TRP A 280 -17.57 -12.26 11.94
C TRP A 280 -18.10 -12.30 13.39
N ASN A 281 -19.37 -12.67 13.56
CA ASN A 281 -20.02 -12.73 14.88
C ASN A 281 -19.91 -14.11 15.56
N GLY A 282 -19.13 -15.04 15.02
CA GLY A 282 -18.96 -16.39 15.54
C GLY A 282 -20.04 -17.37 15.09
N ARG A 283 -20.92 -17.02 14.15
CA ARG A 283 -21.89 -17.93 13.55
C ARG A 283 -21.40 -18.43 12.21
N LEU A 284 -21.71 -19.67 11.93
CA LEU A 284 -21.41 -20.30 10.65
C LEU A 284 -22.16 -19.60 9.51
N MET A 285 -21.58 -19.64 8.32
CA MET A 285 -22.27 -19.29 7.08
C MET A 285 -23.38 -20.32 6.80
N LYS A 286 -24.52 -19.86 6.30
CA LYS A 286 -25.65 -20.70 5.91
C LYS A 286 -26.26 -20.20 4.60
N ASP A 287 -26.43 -21.09 3.64
CA ASP A 287 -27.02 -20.80 2.32
C ASP A 287 -26.31 -19.64 1.58
N GLY A 288 -24.99 -19.47 1.78
CA GLY A 288 -24.18 -18.39 1.23
C GLY A 288 -24.26 -17.08 2.00
N GLU A 289 -25.01 -17.01 3.10
CA GLU A 289 -25.09 -15.83 3.95
C GLU A 289 -24.21 -15.96 5.20
N ASN A 290 -23.40 -14.95 5.46
CA ASN A 290 -22.55 -14.88 6.64
C ASN A 290 -23.35 -14.60 7.91
N ASN A 291 -22.83 -15.06 9.05
CA ASN A 291 -23.31 -14.66 10.38
C ASN A 291 -24.76 -15.10 10.74
N VAL A 292 -25.36 -16.02 9.99
CA VAL A 292 -26.79 -16.41 10.15
C VAL A 292 -27.04 -17.85 10.60
N GLY A 293 -26.03 -18.73 10.43
CA GLY A 293 -26.13 -20.14 10.83
C GLY A 293 -26.05 -20.37 12.35
N ASP A 294 -25.78 -21.60 12.73
CA ASP A 294 -25.52 -21.96 14.11
C ASP A 294 -24.23 -21.34 14.64
N TRP A 295 -24.06 -21.30 15.95
CA TRP A 295 -22.78 -20.90 16.53
C TRP A 295 -21.69 -21.87 16.12
N ALA A 296 -20.56 -21.33 15.71
CA ALA A 296 -19.37 -22.11 15.47
C ALA A 296 -18.98 -22.91 16.73
N PRO A 297 -18.51 -24.14 16.58
CA PRO A 297 -18.07 -24.98 17.70
C PRO A 297 -17.04 -24.27 18.58
N ASP A 298 -17.28 -24.27 19.89
CA ASP A 298 -16.42 -23.71 20.92
C ASP A 298 -15.24 -24.64 21.21
N GLY A 299 -14.16 -24.09 21.71
CA GLY A 299 -12.99 -24.87 22.09
C GLY A 299 -12.21 -25.41 20.89
N GLN A 300 -12.24 -24.73 19.75
CA GLN A 300 -11.57 -25.14 18.52
C GLN A 300 -10.76 -23.99 17.90
N TRP A 301 -9.82 -24.37 17.05
CA TRP A 301 -9.02 -23.46 16.27
C TRP A 301 -9.70 -23.13 14.95
N TYR A 302 -9.53 -21.90 14.52
CA TYR A 302 -9.95 -21.36 13.23
C TYR A 302 -8.80 -20.61 12.59
N THR A 303 -8.83 -20.50 11.27
CA THR A 303 -7.87 -19.70 10.51
C THR A 303 -8.60 -18.55 9.82
N TYR A 304 -8.18 -17.34 10.11
CA TYR A 304 -8.62 -16.11 9.44
C TYR A 304 -7.61 -15.76 8.38
N THR A 305 -8.02 -15.73 7.12
CA THR A 305 -7.14 -15.47 5.97
C THR A 305 -7.62 -14.23 5.23
N LEU A 306 -6.72 -13.28 5.07
CA LEU A 306 -6.83 -12.16 4.15
C LEU A 306 -6.16 -12.57 2.83
N ARG A 307 -6.84 -12.31 1.72
CA ARG A 307 -6.32 -12.52 0.36
C ARG A 307 -6.39 -11.20 -0.38
N ALA A 308 -5.31 -10.78 -1.02
CA ALA A 308 -5.29 -9.53 -1.77
C ALA A 308 -4.45 -9.64 -3.03
N THR A 309 -4.94 -9.05 -4.12
CA THR A 309 -4.18 -8.88 -5.36
C THR A 309 -3.69 -7.45 -5.43
N PRO A 310 -2.37 -7.20 -5.46
CA PRO A 310 -1.82 -5.85 -5.57
C PRO A 310 -2.22 -5.20 -6.90
N ASN A 311 -2.52 -3.90 -6.86
CA ASN A 311 -2.84 -3.15 -8.07
C ASN A 311 -1.69 -3.22 -9.08
N GLY A 312 -1.98 -3.71 -10.30
CA GLY A 312 -0.98 -3.97 -11.33
C GLY A 312 -0.08 -5.19 -11.04
N GLY A 313 -0.43 -6.04 -10.07
CA GLY A 313 0.19 -7.33 -9.81
C GLY A 313 -0.65 -8.47 -10.36
N GLU A 314 -0.03 -9.61 -10.61
CA GLU A 314 -0.70 -10.81 -11.14
C GLU A 314 -0.93 -11.87 -10.05
N GLU A 315 -0.15 -11.85 -8.99
CA GLU A 315 -0.19 -12.87 -7.94
C GLU A 315 -0.94 -12.40 -6.70
N GLU A 316 -1.86 -13.24 -6.23
CA GLU A 316 -2.54 -13.06 -4.96
C GLU A 316 -1.56 -13.27 -3.80
N GLN A 317 -1.61 -12.39 -2.80
CA GLN A 317 -0.88 -12.50 -1.55
C GLN A 317 -1.83 -12.77 -0.40
N THR A 318 -1.38 -13.54 0.57
CA THR A 318 -2.20 -13.91 1.72
C THR A 318 -1.53 -13.55 3.04
N LYS A 319 -2.35 -13.19 4.03
CA LYS A 319 -1.95 -13.08 5.44
C LYS A 319 -2.95 -13.84 6.29
N SER A 320 -2.47 -14.78 7.09
CA SER A 320 -3.34 -15.65 7.89
C SER A 320 -3.03 -15.53 9.38
N PHE A 321 -4.08 -15.65 10.18
CA PHE A 321 -4.03 -15.67 11.64
C PHE A 321 -4.74 -16.90 12.13
N ARG A 322 -4.11 -17.69 13.01
CA ARG A 322 -4.74 -18.81 13.67
C ARG A 322 -5.23 -18.36 15.04
N PHE A 323 -6.52 -18.49 15.29
CA PHE A 323 -7.13 -18.08 16.55
C PHE A 323 -8.00 -19.17 17.18
N TYR A 324 -8.15 -19.12 18.49
CA TYR A 324 -8.97 -20.06 19.25
C TYR A 324 -10.33 -19.42 19.57
N LEU A 325 -11.41 -20.17 19.33
CA LEU A 325 -12.74 -19.72 19.71
C LEU A 325 -13.02 -20.15 21.14
N ASP A 326 -13.09 -19.19 22.04
CA ASP A 326 -13.17 -19.43 23.49
C ASP A 326 -14.31 -18.65 24.14
N ASN A 327 -15.42 -19.34 24.38
CA ASN A 327 -16.55 -18.81 25.15
C ASN A 327 -16.54 -19.25 26.60
N THR A 328 -15.62 -20.10 27.01
CA THR A 328 -15.47 -20.56 28.40
C THR A 328 -15.02 -19.40 29.28
N GLN A 329 -15.61 -19.29 30.44
CA GLN A 329 -15.19 -18.26 31.41
C GLN A 329 -14.09 -18.80 32.30
N PRO A 330 -13.05 -17.98 32.59
CA PRO A 330 -12.05 -18.37 33.57
C PRO A 330 -12.69 -18.66 34.93
N ALA A 331 -12.17 -19.65 35.63
CA ALA A 331 -12.57 -20.04 36.96
C ALA A 331 -11.54 -19.62 38.01
N ILE A 332 -12.02 -19.31 39.18
CA ILE A 332 -11.20 -19.09 40.37
C ILE A 332 -11.72 -20.03 41.46
N ASP A 333 -10.84 -20.93 41.88
CA ASP A 333 -11.12 -21.96 42.89
C ASP A 333 -10.15 -21.84 44.09
N ASP A 334 -10.45 -22.53 45.15
CA ASP A 334 -9.60 -22.68 46.33
C ASP A 334 -9.07 -21.33 46.90
N VAL A 335 -9.95 -20.34 46.97
CA VAL A 335 -9.63 -19.04 47.54
C VAL A 335 -9.44 -19.15 49.04
N GLN A 336 -8.24 -18.90 49.51
CA GLN A 336 -7.89 -18.95 50.95
C GLN A 336 -7.20 -17.64 51.38
N LEU A 337 -7.65 -17.13 52.53
CA LEU A 337 -7.03 -16.03 53.22
C LEU A 337 -6.40 -16.57 54.50
N TYR A 338 -5.10 -16.28 54.75
CA TYR A 338 -4.41 -16.65 55.94
C TYR A 338 -3.42 -15.57 56.33
N GLU A 339 -2.97 -15.60 57.57
CA GLU A 339 -1.93 -14.68 58.09
C GLU A 339 -0.61 -15.43 58.18
N GLU A 340 0.43 -14.82 57.62
CA GLU A 340 1.81 -15.30 57.69
C GLU A 340 2.74 -14.10 57.92
N ASP A 341 3.58 -14.16 58.95
CA ASP A 341 4.52 -13.11 59.33
C ASP A 341 3.90 -11.71 59.49
N GLY A 342 2.66 -11.64 60.04
CA GLY A 342 1.93 -10.39 60.23
C GLY A 342 1.37 -9.77 58.92
N LYS A 343 1.35 -10.52 57.83
CA LYS A 343 0.76 -10.13 56.55
C LYS A 343 -0.44 -11.00 56.20
N VAL A 344 -1.44 -10.37 55.64
CA VAL A 344 -2.58 -11.11 55.08
C VAL A 344 -2.17 -11.64 53.70
N MET A 345 -2.22 -12.95 53.56
CA MET A 345 -1.90 -13.68 52.34
C MET A 345 -3.20 -14.18 51.67
N LEU A 346 -3.25 -14.05 50.38
CA LEU A 346 -4.32 -14.61 49.53
C LEU A 346 -3.74 -15.65 48.60
N THR A 347 -4.31 -16.84 48.62
CA THR A 347 -4.02 -17.86 47.61
C THR A 347 -5.31 -18.25 46.88
N CYS A 348 -5.20 -18.56 45.59
CA CYS A 348 -6.29 -19.12 44.82
C CYS A 348 -5.72 -19.94 43.68
N LEU A 349 -6.55 -20.84 43.10
CA LEU A 349 -6.30 -21.49 41.83
C LEU A 349 -7.12 -20.74 40.76
N ALA A 350 -6.44 -20.14 39.81
CA ALA A 350 -7.08 -19.54 38.65
C ALA A 350 -6.82 -20.40 37.40
N SER A 351 -7.84 -20.72 36.65
CA SER A 351 -7.76 -21.55 35.45
C SER A 351 -8.61 -21.02 34.30
N ASP A 352 -8.19 -21.32 33.11
CA ASP A 352 -8.91 -21.08 31.87
C ASP A 352 -8.62 -22.21 30.88
N ASN A 353 -9.49 -22.46 29.92
CA ASN A 353 -9.29 -23.54 28.97
C ASN A 353 -8.31 -23.19 27.83
N PHE A 354 -7.98 -21.90 27.66
CA PHE A 354 -7.02 -21.47 26.67
C PHE A 354 -5.89 -20.62 27.30
N TYR A 355 -6.21 -19.39 27.72
CA TYR A 355 -5.21 -18.47 28.24
C TYR A 355 -5.76 -17.53 29.31
N LEU A 356 -5.16 -17.58 30.48
CA LEU A 356 -5.48 -16.66 31.58
C LEU A 356 -4.61 -15.39 31.47
N LYS A 357 -5.20 -14.30 30.99
CA LYS A 357 -4.49 -13.05 30.78
C LYS A 357 -4.04 -12.37 32.09
N ARG A 358 -4.92 -12.37 33.10
CA ARG A 358 -4.70 -11.61 34.34
C ARG A 358 -5.56 -12.09 35.48
N LEU A 359 -4.96 -12.11 36.67
CA LEU A 359 -5.67 -12.17 37.94
C LEU A 359 -5.50 -10.82 38.64
N ARG A 360 -6.59 -10.23 39.14
CA ARG A 360 -6.58 -8.99 39.89
C ARG A 360 -7.20 -9.20 41.28
N VAL A 361 -6.51 -8.70 42.31
CA VAL A 361 -7.08 -8.52 43.65
C VAL A 361 -7.49 -7.04 43.74
N ILE A 362 -8.76 -6.78 44.02
CA ILE A 362 -9.29 -5.42 44.14
C ILE A 362 -9.73 -5.25 45.59
N ASP A 363 -9.18 -4.27 46.29
CA ASP A 363 -9.69 -3.81 47.58
C ASP A 363 -10.90 -2.91 47.34
N SER A 364 -12.03 -3.23 47.94
CA SER A 364 -13.30 -2.52 47.73
C SER A 364 -13.61 -1.50 48.82
N THR A 365 -12.60 -1.05 49.64
CA THR A 365 -12.81 0.00 50.63
C THR A 365 -12.91 1.39 50.05
#